data_0b2bedf74e695b2ec45a424d4ed172d6
#
_entry.id   0b2bedf74e695b2ec45a424d4ed172d6
#
_cell.length_a   1.000
_cell.length_b   1.000
_cell.length_c   1.000
_cell.angle_alpha   90.00
_cell.angle_beta   90.00
_cell.angle_gamma   90.00
#
_symmetry.space_group_name_H-M   'P 1'
#
loop_
_entity.id
_entity.type
_entity.pdbx_description
1 polymer ?
#
loop_
_entity_poly.entity_id
_entity_poly.type
_entity_poly.pdbx_seq_one_letter_code
_entity_poly.pdbx_strand_id
1 'polypeptide(L)'
;EANGGGDGPEHVNEALRMGVHDMAWTPGDKVLRIVFLVGDAEPHMDYADDVKYAATCETAVKAGIVINTVRCGADATTARIWQEIADLSEGKFASIAQDGGVVAVATPFDGQLAGLNGELNGTFVYHGSEEGRLGAKEKLDADDRAAGAASPSAAGERAMWKARKSAESDSSYTRGDLVTESQCEDFDPKNVKDEELPENMRSMSPEERKTYLDGLAARRAEIQKKMAEVSAERDAFIKAELAKRGAEKSGFDAEVFEMIKEQGAEKGIEYEDK
;
A
#
# COMPACT_ATOMS: atom_id res chain seq x y z
N GLU A 1 17.66 6.12 3.45
CA GLU A 1 16.98 6.94 4.47
C GLU A 1 16.31 8.10 3.76
N ALA A 2 15.01 8.31 3.99
CA ALA A 2 14.33 9.52 3.55
C ALA A 2 14.83 10.66 4.44
N ASN A 3 15.60 11.54 3.84
CA ASN A 3 16.00 12.80 4.49
C ASN A 3 15.04 13.88 4.01
N GLY A 4 14.56 14.72 4.92
CA GLY A 4 13.72 15.85 4.58
C GLY A 4 14.35 16.77 3.56
N GLY A 5 13.53 17.50 2.82
CA GLY A 5 13.98 18.58 1.95
C GLY A 5 14.68 19.70 2.74
N GLY A 6 15.31 20.63 2.03
CA GLY A 6 16.04 21.74 2.65
C GLY A 6 15.15 22.90 3.12
N ASP A 7 13.86 22.90 2.77
CA ASP A 7 12.86 23.94 3.03
C ASP A 7 11.49 23.37 3.40
N GLY A 8 10.48 24.22 3.63
CA GLY A 8 9.16 23.81 4.09
C GLY A 8 8.21 23.33 2.98
N PRO A 9 8.12 24.02 1.83
CA PRO A 9 7.27 23.59 0.73
C PRO A 9 7.75 22.29 0.08
N GLU A 10 6.80 21.54 -0.51
CA GLU A 10 7.06 20.24 -1.14
C GLU A 10 6.72 20.25 -2.65
N HIS A 11 7.20 19.23 -3.39
CA HIS A 11 7.01 19.13 -4.85
C HIS A 11 5.60 18.65 -5.26
N VAL A 12 4.58 19.17 -4.60
CA VAL A 12 3.17 18.76 -4.73
C VAL A 12 2.62 19.01 -6.13
N ASN A 13 3.03 20.11 -6.79
CA ASN A 13 2.57 20.45 -8.14
C ASN A 13 2.90 19.31 -9.13
N GLU A 14 4.15 18.85 -9.13
CA GLU A 14 4.58 17.77 -10.02
C GLU A 14 3.93 16.42 -9.65
N ALA A 15 3.79 16.12 -8.37
CA ALA A 15 3.11 14.91 -7.93
C ALA A 15 1.66 14.86 -8.41
N LEU A 16 0.92 15.97 -8.31
CA LEU A 16 -0.44 16.08 -8.85
C LEU A 16 -0.47 15.96 -10.37
N ARG A 17 0.45 16.65 -11.06
CA ARG A 17 0.56 16.57 -12.53
C ARG A 17 0.76 15.11 -12.97
N MET A 18 1.70 14.39 -12.36
CA MET A 18 1.95 12.97 -12.67
C MET A 18 0.73 12.11 -12.37
N GLY A 19 0.07 12.31 -11.23
CA GLY A 19 -1.13 11.58 -10.86
C GLY A 19 -2.30 11.78 -11.84
N VAL A 20 -2.46 12.96 -12.39
CA VAL A 20 -3.56 13.28 -13.31
C VAL A 20 -3.22 12.90 -14.76
N HIS A 21 -2.00 13.18 -15.22
CA HIS A 21 -1.63 13.06 -16.64
C HIS A 21 -0.93 11.74 -16.99
N ASP A 22 -0.08 11.23 -16.10
CA ASP A 22 0.83 10.13 -16.46
C ASP A 22 0.26 8.75 -16.04
N MET A 23 -0.81 8.73 -15.24
CA MET A 23 -1.48 7.50 -14.84
C MET A 23 -2.42 7.00 -15.93
N ALA A 24 -2.47 5.67 -16.12
CA ALA A 24 -3.38 5.01 -17.05
C ALA A 24 -4.79 4.88 -16.44
N TRP A 25 -5.57 5.95 -16.50
CA TRP A 25 -6.92 5.99 -15.98
C TRP A 25 -7.89 5.14 -16.80
N THR A 26 -8.72 4.34 -16.14
CA THR A 26 -9.78 3.57 -16.81
C THR A 26 -10.83 4.54 -17.40
N PRO A 27 -11.16 4.43 -18.70
CA PRO A 27 -12.19 5.29 -19.31
C PRO A 27 -13.62 4.84 -18.93
N GLY A 28 -14.59 5.75 -19.05
CA GLY A 28 -16.01 5.48 -18.88
C GLY A 28 -16.70 6.39 -17.87
N ASP A 29 -18.00 6.61 -18.04
CA ASP A 29 -18.79 7.56 -17.22
C ASP A 29 -19.19 6.97 -15.86
N LYS A 30 -19.22 5.63 -15.76
CA LYS A 30 -19.52 4.89 -14.52
C LYS A 30 -18.27 4.47 -13.76
N VAL A 31 -17.15 5.12 -14.03
CA VAL A 31 -15.88 4.86 -13.34
C VAL A 31 -15.60 6.02 -12.39
N LEU A 32 -15.47 5.71 -11.12
CA LEU A 32 -15.01 6.68 -10.11
C LEU A 32 -13.49 6.75 -10.16
N ARG A 33 -12.94 7.93 -10.50
CA ARG A 33 -11.51 8.21 -10.54
C ARG A 33 -11.19 9.19 -9.44
N ILE A 34 -10.38 8.76 -8.49
CA ILE A 34 -10.03 9.57 -7.30
C ILE A 34 -8.52 9.63 -7.15
N VAL A 35 -8.01 10.81 -6.87
CA VAL A 35 -6.68 11.04 -6.32
C VAL A 35 -6.84 11.47 -4.87
N PHE A 36 -6.09 10.89 -3.95
CA PHE A 36 -5.92 11.39 -2.60
C PHE A 36 -4.57 12.07 -2.48
N LEU A 37 -4.57 13.38 -2.30
CA LEU A 37 -3.39 14.17 -1.95
C LEU A 37 -3.26 14.21 -0.43
N VAL A 38 -2.24 13.57 0.12
CA VAL A 38 -1.99 13.49 1.55
C VAL A 38 -0.63 14.12 1.85
N GLY A 39 -0.59 15.11 2.72
CA GLY A 39 0.65 15.80 3.06
C GLY A 39 0.48 16.84 4.15
N ASP A 40 1.60 17.40 4.59
CA ASP A 40 1.73 18.34 5.71
C ASP A 40 2.35 19.68 5.34
N ALA A 41 2.72 19.88 4.07
CA ALA A 41 3.35 21.11 3.57
C ALA A 41 2.73 21.60 2.25
N GLU A 42 2.73 22.91 2.05
CA GLU A 42 2.27 23.54 0.82
C GLU A 42 3.16 23.21 -0.39
N PRO A 43 2.63 23.37 -1.65
CA PRO A 43 3.41 23.21 -2.86
C PRO A 43 4.42 24.34 -3.05
N HIS A 44 5.57 24.04 -3.65
CA HIS A 44 6.44 25.04 -4.24
C HIS A 44 5.71 25.82 -5.34
N MET A 45 5.50 27.11 -5.13
CA MET A 45 4.90 28.00 -6.13
C MET A 45 5.93 28.81 -6.91
N ASP A 46 7.18 28.76 -6.50
CA ASP A 46 8.35 29.47 -7.06
C ASP A 46 9.05 28.70 -8.20
N TYR A 47 8.83 27.39 -8.35
CA TYR A 47 9.39 26.61 -9.45
C TYR A 47 8.74 27.03 -10.78
N ALA A 48 9.53 27.66 -11.66
CA ALA A 48 9.03 28.28 -12.89
C ALA A 48 8.59 27.25 -13.95
N ASP A 49 9.14 26.06 -13.91
CA ASP A 49 8.90 24.94 -14.82
C ASP A 49 7.75 24.02 -14.40
N ASP A 50 7.26 24.16 -13.17
CA ASP A 50 6.13 23.38 -12.68
C ASP A 50 4.79 23.84 -13.25
N VAL A 51 3.95 22.87 -13.64
CA VAL A 51 2.52 23.08 -13.86
C VAL A 51 1.85 23.27 -12.51
N LYS A 52 1.34 24.45 -12.22
CA LYS A 52 0.75 24.77 -10.92
C LYS A 52 -0.55 23.99 -10.69
N TYR A 53 -0.83 23.64 -9.43
CA TYR A 53 -1.97 22.81 -9.04
C TYR A 53 -3.31 23.26 -9.63
N ALA A 54 -3.56 24.55 -9.75
CA ALA A 54 -4.81 25.06 -10.31
C ALA A 54 -5.06 24.60 -11.75
N ALA A 55 -4.01 24.59 -12.61
CA ALA A 55 -4.12 24.09 -13.98
C ALA A 55 -4.28 22.56 -14.02
N THR A 56 -3.64 21.85 -13.09
CA THR A 56 -3.80 20.41 -12.96
C THR A 56 -5.20 20.03 -12.49
N CYS A 57 -5.78 20.78 -11.53
CA CYS A 57 -7.16 20.59 -11.07
C CYS A 57 -8.18 20.79 -12.22
N GLU A 58 -8.00 21.84 -13.04
CA GLU A 58 -8.84 22.05 -14.23
C GLU A 58 -8.78 20.86 -15.19
N THR A 59 -7.60 20.30 -15.38
CA THR A 59 -7.41 19.10 -16.23
C THR A 59 -8.04 17.87 -15.61
N ALA A 60 -7.92 17.70 -14.29
CA ALA A 60 -8.54 16.59 -13.55
C ALA A 60 -10.07 16.61 -13.72
N VAL A 61 -10.71 17.76 -13.52
CA VAL A 61 -12.17 17.93 -13.71
C VAL A 61 -12.59 17.56 -15.13
N LYS A 62 -11.88 18.06 -16.17
CA LYS A 62 -12.15 17.73 -17.57
C LYS A 62 -12.02 16.22 -17.86
N ALA A 63 -11.15 15.53 -17.14
CA ALA A 63 -10.94 14.08 -17.24
C ALA A 63 -11.89 13.28 -16.33
N GLY A 64 -12.75 13.92 -15.54
CA GLY A 64 -13.62 13.29 -14.57
C GLY A 64 -12.86 12.63 -13.42
N ILE A 65 -11.74 13.22 -13.02
CA ILE A 65 -10.89 12.81 -11.90
C ILE A 65 -11.14 13.78 -10.76
N VAL A 66 -11.51 13.25 -9.59
CA VAL A 66 -11.73 14.01 -8.36
C VAL A 66 -10.43 13.98 -7.53
N ILE A 67 -10.02 15.10 -6.96
CA ILE A 67 -8.86 15.15 -6.06
C ILE A 67 -9.33 15.47 -4.65
N ASN A 68 -9.35 14.48 -3.79
CA ASN A 68 -9.56 14.65 -2.36
C ASN A 68 -8.24 14.99 -1.70
N THR A 69 -8.27 15.90 -0.72
CA THR A 69 -7.08 16.31 -0.01
C THR A 69 -7.16 16.01 1.48
N VAL A 70 -6.05 15.55 2.03
CA VAL A 70 -5.92 15.21 3.44
C VAL A 70 -4.70 15.93 4.00
N ARG A 71 -4.94 16.96 4.81
CA ARG A 71 -3.84 17.64 5.50
C ARG A 71 -3.45 16.87 6.75
N CYS A 72 -2.16 16.54 6.87
CA CYS A 72 -1.56 16.03 8.10
C CYS A 72 -1.07 17.21 8.96
N GLY A 73 -1.24 17.11 10.29
CA GLY A 73 -0.78 18.15 11.21
C GLY A 73 -1.70 19.38 11.29
N ALA A 74 -1.16 20.54 11.62
CA ALA A 74 -1.93 21.74 11.99
C ALA A 74 -1.57 23.01 11.20
N ASP A 75 -0.72 22.91 10.17
CA ASP A 75 -0.31 24.11 9.41
C ASP A 75 -1.48 24.75 8.68
N ALA A 76 -1.66 26.06 8.87
CA ALA A 76 -2.83 26.78 8.34
C ALA A 76 -2.68 27.13 6.86
N THR A 77 -1.45 27.32 6.34
CA THR A 77 -1.19 27.60 4.93
C THR A 77 -1.49 26.37 4.10
N THR A 78 -0.98 25.23 4.55
CA THR A 78 -1.28 23.92 3.95
C THR A 78 -2.77 23.64 3.95
N ALA A 79 -3.47 23.91 5.08
CA ALA A 79 -4.93 23.72 5.14
C ALA A 79 -5.69 24.51 4.07
N ARG A 80 -5.34 25.79 3.93
CA ARG A 80 -5.98 26.68 2.94
C ARG A 80 -5.74 26.20 1.50
N ILE A 81 -4.52 25.79 1.19
CA ILE A 81 -4.18 25.32 -0.16
C ILE A 81 -4.79 23.95 -0.44
N TRP A 82 -4.79 23.03 0.53
CA TRP A 82 -5.45 21.72 0.38
C TRP A 82 -6.95 21.87 0.17
N GLN A 83 -7.60 22.79 0.91
CA GLN A 83 -9.00 23.13 0.67
C GLN A 83 -9.24 23.67 -0.74
N GLU A 84 -8.37 24.61 -1.19
CA GLU A 84 -8.46 25.18 -2.54
C GLU A 84 -8.29 24.11 -3.63
N ILE A 85 -7.32 23.20 -3.49
CA ILE A 85 -7.13 22.08 -4.44
C ILE A 85 -8.38 21.19 -4.49
N ALA A 86 -8.95 20.84 -3.34
CA ALA A 86 -10.18 20.05 -3.28
C ALA A 86 -11.34 20.76 -3.97
N ASP A 87 -11.56 22.03 -3.66
CA ASP A 87 -12.65 22.84 -4.25
C ASP A 87 -12.50 22.97 -5.77
N LEU A 88 -11.27 23.19 -6.28
CA LEU A 88 -10.99 23.32 -7.71
C LEU A 88 -11.14 22.01 -8.50
N SER A 89 -11.13 20.87 -7.82
CA SER A 89 -11.16 19.54 -8.45
C SER A 89 -12.38 18.70 -8.07
N GLU A 90 -13.47 19.36 -7.62
CA GLU A 90 -14.72 18.72 -7.21
C GLU A 90 -14.53 17.67 -6.09
N GLY A 91 -13.45 17.80 -5.33
CA GLY A 91 -13.08 16.90 -4.24
C GLY A 91 -13.50 17.40 -2.88
N LYS A 92 -13.03 16.72 -1.86
CA LYS A 92 -13.27 17.03 -0.46
C LYS A 92 -11.96 17.17 0.31
N PHE A 93 -11.97 18.05 1.30
CA PHE A 93 -10.85 18.27 2.21
C PHE A 93 -11.12 17.58 3.54
N ALA A 94 -10.13 16.87 4.05
CA ALA A 94 -10.08 16.35 5.41
C ALA A 94 -8.77 16.75 6.10
N SER A 95 -8.73 16.60 7.40
CA SER A 95 -7.54 16.90 8.18
C SER A 95 -7.35 15.86 9.29
N ILE A 96 -6.13 15.38 9.43
CA ILE A 96 -5.73 14.45 10.48
C ILE A 96 -4.60 15.03 11.32
N ALA A 97 -4.51 14.61 12.57
CA ALA A 97 -3.36 14.94 13.41
C ALA A 97 -2.08 14.34 12.81
N GLN A 98 -0.91 14.94 13.14
CA GLN A 98 0.40 14.50 12.63
C GLN A 98 0.71 13.04 12.97
N ASP A 99 0.18 12.53 14.07
CA ASP A 99 0.30 11.14 14.51
C ASP A 99 -0.76 10.19 13.89
N GLY A 100 -1.56 10.69 12.94
CA GLY A 100 -2.59 9.95 12.20
C GLY A 100 -3.95 9.90 12.86
N GLY A 101 -4.10 10.31 14.13
CA GLY A 101 -5.40 10.37 14.84
C GLY A 101 -6.23 9.08 14.86
N VAL A 102 -5.69 8.00 14.29
CA VAL A 102 -6.34 6.68 14.28
C VAL A 102 -6.22 6.09 15.67
N VAL A 103 -7.34 5.72 16.27
CA VAL A 103 -7.34 5.00 17.54
C VAL A 103 -6.75 3.61 17.31
N ALA A 104 -5.42 3.52 17.44
CA ALA A 104 -4.75 2.24 17.37
C ALA A 104 -5.23 1.33 18.52
N VAL A 105 -5.94 0.26 18.19
CA VAL A 105 -6.32 -0.76 19.15
C VAL A 105 -5.26 -1.85 19.14
N ALA A 106 -4.42 -1.88 20.18
CA ALA A 106 -3.49 -3.00 20.36
C ALA A 106 -4.29 -4.27 20.63
N THR A 107 -3.95 -5.35 19.95
CA THR A 107 -4.65 -6.61 20.04
C THR A 107 -3.72 -7.74 20.50
N PRO A 108 -4.25 -8.81 21.14
CA PRO A 108 -3.45 -9.97 21.47
C PRO A 108 -2.93 -10.74 20.24
N PHE A 109 -3.43 -10.42 19.04
CA PHE A 109 -3.11 -11.07 17.78
C PHE A 109 -1.93 -10.43 17.04
N ASP A 110 -1.57 -9.18 17.36
CA ASP A 110 -0.55 -8.40 16.64
C ASP A 110 0.82 -9.10 16.65
N GLY A 111 1.22 -9.66 17.79
CA GLY A 111 2.48 -10.41 17.92
C GLY A 111 2.50 -11.70 17.08
N GLN A 112 1.36 -12.38 16.98
CA GLN A 112 1.23 -13.58 16.15
C GLN A 112 1.32 -13.24 14.67
N LEU A 113 0.67 -12.17 14.22
CA LEU A 113 0.77 -11.67 12.84
C LEU A 113 2.20 -11.27 12.49
N ALA A 114 2.91 -10.60 13.39
CA ALA A 114 4.31 -10.25 13.20
C ALA A 114 5.21 -11.49 13.07
N GLY A 115 4.98 -12.52 13.88
CA GLY A 115 5.69 -13.81 13.77
C GLY A 115 5.42 -14.50 12.43
N LEU A 116 4.17 -14.59 12.01
CA LEU A 116 3.77 -15.18 10.72
C LEU A 116 4.34 -14.38 9.53
N ASN A 117 4.47 -13.05 9.64
CA ASN A 117 5.14 -12.26 8.62
C ASN A 117 6.62 -12.65 8.44
N GLY A 118 7.34 -12.89 9.54
CA GLY A 118 8.71 -13.40 9.48
C GLY A 118 8.80 -14.79 8.85
N GLU A 119 7.85 -15.69 9.14
CA GLU A 119 7.77 -17.00 8.48
C GLU A 119 7.45 -16.87 6.99
N LEU A 120 6.56 -15.98 6.60
CA LEU A 120 6.22 -15.68 5.22
C LEU A 120 7.46 -15.21 4.44
N ASN A 121 8.27 -14.32 5.04
CA ASN A 121 9.50 -13.83 4.44
C ASN A 121 10.50 -14.97 4.14
N GLY A 122 10.57 -15.97 5.00
CA GLY A 122 11.38 -17.16 4.79
C GLY A 122 10.96 -18.04 3.61
N THR A 123 9.82 -17.76 2.98
CA THR A 123 9.34 -18.52 1.82
C THR A 123 9.68 -17.89 0.46
N PHE A 124 10.23 -16.68 0.41
CA PHE A 124 10.63 -16.06 -0.86
C PHE A 124 11.99 -16.57 -1.32
N VAL A 125 12.09 -16.85 -2.61
CA VAL A 125 13.31 -17.30 -3.29
C VAL A 125 13.50 -16.45 -4.53
N TYR A 126 14.26 -15.37 -4.41
CA TYR A 126 14.51 -14.48 -5.54
C TYR A 126 15.60 -15.04 -6.47
N HIS A 127 15.39 -14.92 -7.77
CA HIS A 127 16.30 -15.33 -8.82
C HIS A 127 16.63 -14.19 -9.79
N GLY A 128 17.51 -14.45 -10.79
CA GLY A 128 17.98 -13.47 -11.76
C GLY A 128 19.39 -12.97 -11.45
N SER A 129 19.72 -11.74 -11.86
CA SER A 129 21.06 -11.19 -11.63
C SER A 129 21.39 -11.09 -10.13
N GLU A 130 22.66 -11.15 -9.78
CA GLU A 130 23.10 -11.02 -8.38
C GLU A 130 22.62 -9.70 -7.77
N GLU A 131 22.75 -8.60 -8.51
CA GLU A 131 22.27 -7.28 -8.08
C GLU A 131 20.75 -7.28 -7.84
N GLY A 132 19.97 -7.88 -8.74
CA GLY A 132 18.52 -8.01 -8.58
C GLY A 132 18.13 -8.80 -7.34
N ARG A 133 18.79 -9.94 -7.09
CA ARG A 133 18.54 -10.75 -5.88
C ARG A 133 18.89 -10.01 -4.59
N LEU A 134 20.04 -9.30 -4.59
CA LEU A 134 20.46 -8.50 -3.43
C LEU A 134 19.47 -7.36 -3.18
N GLY A 135 19.03 -6.64 -4.22
CA GLY A 135 18.04 -5.57 -4.09
C GLY A 135 16.70 -6.06 -3.59
N ALA A 136 16.22 -7.22 -4.06
CA ALA A 136 14.97 -7.81 -3.58
C ALA A 136 15.06 -8.23 -2.10
N LYS A 137 16.20 -8.81 -1.70
CA LYS A 137 16.47 -9.16 -0.30
C LYS A 137 16.56 -7.92 0.58
N GLU A 138 17.28 -6.88 0.16
CA GLU A 138 17.41 -5.63 0.91
C GLU A 138 16.05 -4.96 1.13
N LYS A 139 15.18 -4.99 0.12
CA LYS A 139 13.80 -4.51 0.24
C LYS A 139 13.01 -5.30 1.28
N LEU A 140 13.11 -6.63 1.27
CA LEU A 140 12.45 -7.48 2.26
C LEU A 140 12.95 -7.20 3.68
N ASP A 141 14.27 -7.06 3.85
CA ASP A 141 14.91 -6.72 5.12
C ASP A 141 14.53 -5.30 5.59
N ALA A 142 14.35 -4.35 4.66
CA ALA A 142 13.87 -3.00 4.98
C ALA A 142 12.42 -3.01 5.47
N ASP A 143 11.55 -3.80 4.84
CA ASP A 143 10.18 -4.00 5.29
C ASP A 143 10.11 -4.60 6.70
N ASP A 144 10.96 -5.59 7.00
CA ASP A 144 11.03 -6.19 8.33
C ASP A 144 11.51 -5.21 9.38
N ARG A 145 12.55 -4.40 9.07
CA ARG A 145 13.00 -3.32 9.97
C ARG A 145 11.89 -2.30 10.23
N ALA A 146 11.15 -1.91 9.18
CA ALA A 146 10.05 -0.97 9.30
C ALA A 146 8.88 -1.55 10.12
N ALA A 147 8.56 -2.84 9.95
CA ALA A 147 7.57 -3.53 10.76
C ALA A 147 8.00 -3.64 12.23
N GLY A 148 9.29 -3.93 12.48
CA GLY A 148 9.85 -4.01 13.85
C GLY A 148 9.90 -2.65 14.58
N ALA A 149 9.99 -1.53 13.84
CA ALA A 149 9.96 -0.18 14.40
C ALA A 149 8.53 0.37 14.58
N ALA A 150 7.54 -0.25 13.97
CA ALA A 150 6.14 0.18 14.03
C ALA A 150 5.48 -0.21 15.37
N SER A 151 4.36 0.43 15.69
CA SER A 151 3.50 -0.04 16.78
C SER A 151 2.97 -1.46 16.48
N PRO A 152 2.67 -2.28 17.51
CA PRO A 152 2.15 -3.63 17.27
C PRO A 152 0.95 -3.67 16.32
N SER A 153 0.02 -2.74 16.46
CA SER A 153 -1.15 -2.62 15.60
C SER A 153 -0.77 -2.32 14.15
N ALA A 154 0.14 -1.36 13.90
CA ALA A 154 0.62 -1.03 12.57
C ALA A 154 1.43 -2.19 11.95
N ALA A 155 2.24 -2.90 12.75
CA ALA A 155 2.96 -4.09 12.31
C ALA A 155 1.99 -5.20 11.86
N GLY A 156 0.89 -5.42 12.61
CA GLY A 156 -0.16 -6.37 12.25
C GLY A 156 -0.85 -6.01 10.91
N GLU A 157 -1.18 -4.75 10.69
CA GLU A 157 -1.78 -4.27 9.43
C GLU A 157 -0.84 -4.43 8.24
N ARG A 158 0.44 -4.08 8.40
CA ARG A 158 1.47 -4.30 7.37
C ARG A 158 1.62 -5.79 7.02
N ALA A 159 1.64 -6.67 8.03
CA ALA A 159 1.71 -8.11 7.83
C ALA A 159 0.53 -8.63 7.01
N MET A 160 -0.67 -8.17 7.28
CA MET A 160 -1.87 -8.53 6.53
C MET A 160 -1.87 -8.02 5.10
N TRP A 161 -1.42 -6.78 4.89
CA TRP A 161 -1.28 -6.22 3.55
C TRP A 161 -0.27 -7.04 2.72
N LYS A 162 0.89 -7.37 3.30
CA LYS A 162 1.93 -8.18 2.66
C LYS A 162 1.42 -9.60 2.34
N ALA A 163 0.69 -10.23 3.25
CA ALA A 163 0.10 -11.54 3.01
C ALA A 163 -0.81 -11.56 1.78
N ARG A 164 -1.65 -10.53 1.63
CA ARG A 164 -2.51 -10.36 0.44
C ARG A 164 -1.68 -10.14 -0.82
N LYS A 165 -0.71 -9.23 -0.78
CA LYS A 165 0.15 -8.94 -1.93
C LYS A 165 1.04 -10.11 -2.33
N SER A 166 1.46 -10.96 -1.41
CA SER A 166 2.22 -12.17 -1.71
C SER A 166 1.38 -13.31 -2.32
N ALA A 167 0.06 -13.17 -2.36
CA ALA A 167 -0.83 -14.07 -3.09
C ALA A 167 -1.07 -13.65 -4.55
N GLU A 168 -0.70 -12.42 -4.93
CA GLU A 168 -0.80 -11.90 -6.30
C GLU A 168 0.45 -12.31 -7.09
N SER A 169 0.30 -12.77 -8.32
CA SER A 169 1.40 -13.27 -9.17
C SER A 169 2.36 -12.17 -9.67
N ASP A 170 1.92 -10.91 -9.74
CA ASP A 170 2.73 -9.77 -10.19
C ASP A 170 2.67 -8.62 -9.19
N SER A 171 3.05 -8.88 -7.96
CA SER A 171 3.20 -7.86 -6.92
C SER A 171 4.66 -7.44 -6.76
N SER A 172 4.88 -6.39 -5.97
CA SER A 172 6.24 -5.94 -5.62
C SER A 172 7.04 -6.96 -4.80
N TYR A 173 6.40 -7.99 -4.24
CA TYR A 173 7.04 -9.07 -3.48
C TYR A 173 7.26 -10.32 -4.31
N THR A 174 6.38 -10.60 -5.27
CA THR A 174 6.37 -11.85 -6.04
C THR A 174 7.16 -11.76 -7.34
N ARG A 175 7.47 -10.54 -7.81
CA ARG A 175 8.28 -10.35 -9.01
C ARG A 175 9.70 -10.88 -8.81
N GLY A 176 10.09 -11.85 -9.64
CA GLY A 176 11.38 -12.53 -9.54
C GLY A 176 11.46 -13.54 -8.39
N ASP A 177 10.33 -13.95 -7.82
CA ASP A 177 10.26 -14.99 -6.79
C ASP A 177 9.96 -16.36 -7.42
N LEU A 178 10.92 -17.26 -7.40
CA LEU A 178 10.82 -18.60 -7.96
C LEU A 178 9.67 -19.43 -7.36
N VAL A 179 9.32 -19.19 -6.10
CA VAL A 179 8.22 -19.92 -5.47
C VAL A 179 6.89 -19.56 -6.12
N THR A 180 6.68 -18.27 -6.44
CA THR A 180 5.51 -17.82 -7.17
C THR A 180 5.52 -18.33 -8.62
N GLU A 181 6.66 -18.17 -9.30
CA GLU A 181 6.80 -18.62 -10.70
C GLU A 181 6.63 -20.13 -10.86
N SER A 182 7.08 -20.91 -9.85
CA SER A 182 6.96 -22.38 -9.87
C SER A 182 5.52 -22.88 -9.83
N GLN A 183 4.55 -22.02 -9.51
CA GLN A 183 3.12 -22.37 -9.53
C GLN A 183 2.46 -22.06 -10.88
N CYS A 184 3.19 -21.48 -11.84
CA CYS A 184 2.70 -21.29 -13.20
C CYS A 184 2.80 -22.59 -14.02
N GLU A 185 1.81 -22.86 -14.88
CA GLU A 185 1.75 -24.10 -15.69
C GLU A 185 2.97 -24.29 -16.61
N ASP A 186 3.54 -23.19 -17.10
CA ASP A 186 4.68 -23.20 -18.04
C ASP A 186 6.05 -23.19 -17.34
N PHE A 187 6.10 -23.27 -16.02
CA PHE A 187 7.37 -23.25 -15.29
C PHE A 187 8.13 -24.58 -15.43
N ASP A 188 9.35 -24.52 -15.96
CA ASP A 188 10.28 -25.65 -15.96
C ASP A 188 11.56 -25.27 -15.21
N PRO A 189 11.90 -25.94 -14.10
CA PRO A 189 13.12 -25.69 -13.32
C PRO A 189 14.42 -25.83 -14.13
N LYS A 190 14.39 -26.51 -15.28
CA LYS A 190 15.53 -26.68 -16.19
C LYS A 190 15.87 -25.42 -16.94
N ASN A 191 14.90 -24.51 -17.10
CA ASN A 191 15.09 -23.25 -17.82
C ASN A 191 15.76 -22.16 -16.97
N VAL A 192 15.86 -22.35 -15.66
CA VAL A 192 16.51 -21.40 -14.75
C VAL A 192 18.00 -21.72 -14.69
N LYS A 193 18.83 -20.79 -15.10
CA LYS A 193 20.30 -20.96 -15.09
C LYS A 193 20.86 -21.01 -13.68
N ASP A 194 21.91 -21.81 -13.47
CA ASP A 194 22.54 -21.97 -12.16
C ASP A 194 23.06 -20.64 -11.59
N GLU A 195 23.58 -19.76 -12.45
CA GLU A 195 24.08 -18.44 -12.09
C GLU A 195 22.98 -17.48 -11.60
N GLU A 196 21.73 -17.68 -12.03
CA GLU A 196 20.55 -16.91 -11.65
C GLU A 196 19.95 -17.40 -10.33
N LEU A 197 20.33 -18.58 -9.86
CA LEU A 197 19.84 -19.17 -8.63
C LEU A 197 20.58 -18.65 -7.39
N PRO A 198 19.91 -18.61 -6.24
CA PRO A 198 20.58 -18.42 -4.96
C PRO A 198 21.54 -19.61 -4.68
N GLU A 199 22.59 -19.34 -3.92
CA GLU A 199 23.71 -20.26 -3.72
C GLU A 199 23.27 -21.66 -3.24
N ASN A 200 22.32 -21.72 -2.35
CA ASN A 200 21.78 -22.96 -1.78
C ASN A 200 21.04 -23.86 -2.79
N MET A 201 20.66 -23.33 -3.96
CA MET A 201 19.95 -24.09 -4.99
C MET A 201 20.83 -24.46 -6.20
N ARG A 202 22.04 -23.88 -6.33
CA ARG A 202 22.90 -24.10 -7.49
C ARG A 202 23.33 -25.55 -7.67
N SER A 203 23.53 -26.27 -6.57
CA SER A 203 23.93 -27.67 -6.59
C SER A 203 22.76 -28.68 -6.70
N MET A 204 21.51 -28.19 -6.67
CA MET A 204 20.33 -29.03 -6.76
C MET A 204 20.06 -29.46 -8.19
N SER A 205 19.67 -30.72 -8.40
CA SER A 205 19.08 -31.16 -9.66
C SER A 205 17.74 -30.47 -9.93
N PRO A 206 17.25 -30.44 -11.18
CA PRO A 206 15.94 -29.85 -11.49
C PRO A 206 14.80 -30.45 -10.67
N GLU A 207 14.84 -31.73 -10.40
CA GLU A 207 13.86 -32.46 -9.60
C GLU A 207 13.90 -32.04 -8.11
N GLU A 208 15.12 -31.86 -7.58
CA GLU A 208 15.30 -31.35 -6.20
C GLU A 208 14.86 -29.89 -6.09
N ARG A 209 15.16 -29.04 -7.10
CA ARG A 209 14.67 -27.65 -7.16
C ARG A 209 13.15 -27.60 -7.12
N LYS A 210 12.49 -28.42 -7.94
CA LYS A 210 11.02 -28.50 -7.94
C LYS A 210 10.47 -28.91 -6.60
N THR A 211 11.00 -29.97 -6.00
CA THR A 211 10.56 -30.45 -4.68
C THR A 211 10.74 -29.38 -3.61
N TYR A 212 11.86 -28.65 -3.63
CA TYR A 212 12.15 -27.56 -2.71
C TYR A 212 11.17 -26.39 -2.86
N LEU A 213 10.90 -25.96 -4.10
CA LEU A 213 9.96 -24.87 -4.40
C LEU A 213 8.52 -25.26 -4.06
N ASP A 214 8.09 -26.47 -4.38
CA ASP A 214 6.76 -27.00 -4.04
C ASP A 214 6.56 -27.03 -2.50
N GLY A 215 7.60 -27.43 -1.77
CA GLY A 215 7.60 -27.39 -0.30
C GLY A 215 7.44 -25.97 0.27
N LEU A 216 8.14 -24.99 -0.30
CA LEU A 216 8.00 -23.59 0.09
C LEU A 216 6.64 -23.00 -0.28
N ALA A 217 6.10 -23.36 -1.45
CA ALA A 217 4.76 -22.93 -1.87
C ALA A 217 3.67 -23.46 -0.94
N ALA A 218 3.75 -24.75 -0.56
CA ALA A 218 2.82 -25.35 0.40
C ALA A 218 2.91 -24.66 1.78
N ARG A 219 4.14 -24.40 2.25
CA ARG A 219 4.36 -23.67 3.52
C ARG A 219 3.81 -22.25 3.46
N ARG A 220 4.03 -21.53 2.35
CA ARG A 220 3.49 -20.18 2.12
C ARG A 220 1.97 -20.15 2.20
N ALA A 221 1.30 -21.09 1.51
CA ALA A 221 -0.15 -21.19 1.52
C ALA A 221 -0.70 -21.46 2.94
N GLU A 222 -0.03 -22.30 3.72
CA GLU A 222 -0.40 -22.56 5.12
C GLU A 222 -0.24 -21.30 6.00
N ILE A 223 0.87 -20.56 5.83
CA ILE A 223 1.11 -19.31 6.56
C ILE A 223 0.04 -18.27 6.19
N GLN A 224 -0.23 -18.06 4.90
CA GLN A 224 -1.25 -17.11 4.43
C GLN A 224 -2.64 -17.46 4.96
N LYS A 225 -2.99 -18.75 5.01
CA LYS A 225 -4.24 -19.20 5.61
C LYS A 225 -4.32 -18.85 7.10
N LYS A 226 -3.26 -19.14 7.88
CA LYS A 226 -3.19 -18.78 9.30
C LYS A 226 -3.28 -17.25 9.50
N MET A 227 -2.59 -16.49 8.67
CA MET A 227 -2.67 -15.02 8.72
C MET A 227 -4.09 -14.51 8.48
N ALA A 228 -4.82 -15.10 7.54
CA ALA A 228 -6.22 -14.74 7.28
C ALA A 228 -7.13 -15.09 8.48
N GLU A 229 -6.95 -16.25 9.10
CA GLU A 229 -7.69 -16.66 10.30
C GLU A 229 -7.44 -15.69 11.46
N VAL A 230 -6.17 -15.43 11.77
CA VAL A 230 -5.77 -14.50 12.84
C VAL A 230 -6.23 -13.06 12.56
N SER A 231 -6.25 -12.64 11.31
CA SER A 231 -6.80 -11.33 10.92
C SER A 231 -8.29 -11.23 11.22
N ALA A 232 -9.06 -12.25 10.89
CA ALA A 232 -10.49 -12.24 11.18
C ALA A 232 -10.78 -12.15 12.70
N GLU A 233 -9.98 -12.85 13.53
CA GLU A 233 -10.08 -12.74 14.99
C GLU A 233 -9.68 -11.34 15.47
N ARG A 234 -8.62 -10.76 14.91
CA ARG A 234 -8.16 -9.39 15.18
C ARG A 234 -9.24 -8.35 14.85
N ASP A 235 -9.85 -8.46 13.69
CA ASP A 235 -10.88 -7.53 13.24
C ASP A 235 -12.13 -7.60 14.14
N ALA A 236 -12.53 -8.80 14.53
CA ALA A 236 -13.61 -9.01 15.49
C ALA A 236 -13.30 -8.40 16.86
N PHE A 237 -12.05 -8.55 17.33
CA PHE A 237 -11.59 -7.96 18.60
C PHE A 237 -11.62 -6.43 18.54
N ILE A 238 -11.06 -5.83 17.47
CA ILE A 238 -11.04 -4.37 17.27
C ILE A 238 -12.47 -3.84 17.25
N LYS A 239 -13.36 -4.47 16.49
CA LYS A 239 -14.78 -4.08 16.43
C LYS A 239 -15.43 -4.11 17.80
N ALA A 240 -15.17 -5.14 18.60
CA ALA A 240 -15.72 -5.26 19.95
C ALA A 240 -15.15 -4.20 20.90
N GLU A 241 -13.86 -3.89 20.82
CA GLU A 241 -13.21 -2.86 21.65
C GLU A 241 -13.69 -1.45 21.30
N LEU A 242 -13.83 -1.14 20.01
CA LEU A 242 -14.37 0.16 19.57
C LEU A 242 -15.84 0.33 20.03
N ALA A 243 -16.64 -0.72 19.95
CA ALA A 243 -18.01 -0.69 20.45
C ALA A 243 -18.09 -0.44 21.97
N LYS A 244 -17.19 -1.03 22.78
CA LYS A 244 -17.11 -0.78 24.23
C LYS A 244 -16.70 0.66 24.56
N ARG A 245 -15.85 1.26 23.76
CA ARG A 245 -15.37 2.65 23.97
C ARG A 245 -16.41 3.69 23.62
N GLY A 246 -17.57 3.30 23.05
CA GLY A 246 -18.57 4.23 22.56
C GLY A 246 -18.01 5.15 21.45
N ALA A 247 -16.93 4.70 20.81
CA ALA A 247 -16.37 5.38 19.66
C ALA A 247 -17.42 5.29 18.56
N GLU A 248 -18.28 6.32 18.48
CA GLU A 248 -19.08 6.57 17.29
C GLU A 248 -18.15 6.54 16.07
N LYS A 249 -18.72 6.27 14.90
CA LYS A 249 -18.07 6.28 13.57
C LYS A 249 -17.48 7.66 13.18
N SER A 250 -16.88 8.38 14.11
CA SER A 250 -16.34 9.73 13.94
C SER A 250 -14.81 9.74 13.93
N GLY A 251 -14.21 8.82 13.19
CA GLY A 251 -12.77 8.82 12.89
C GLY A 251 -12.53 9.25 11.45
N PHE A 252 -11.28 9.63 11.15
CA PHE A 252 -10.81 9.95 9.80
C PHE A 252 -11.22 8.89 8.76
N ASP A 253 -11.17 7.61 9.11
CA ASP A 253 -11.58 6.51 8.21
C ASP A 253 -13.05 6.61 7.81
N ALA A 254 -13.94 6.99 8.75
CA ALA A 254 -15.35 7.17 8.47
C ALA A 254 -15.57 8.38 7.54
N GLU A 255 -14.84 9.47 7.76
CA GLU A 255 -14.91 10.67 6.90
C GLU A 255 -14.46 10.34 5.46
N VAL A 256 -13.34 9.66 5.30
CA VAL A 256 -12.84 9.21 3.98
C VAL A 256 -13.81 8.24 3.32
N PHE A 257 -14.39 7.31 4.09
CA PHE A 257 -15.37 6.36 3.55
C PHE A 257 -16.63 7.07 3.04
N GLU A 258 -17.16 8.04 3.79
CA GLU A 258 -18.32 8.83 3.34
C GLU A 258 -17.98 9.68 2.11
N MET A 259 -16.77 10.27 2.03
CA MET A 259 -16.32 10.96 0.80
C MET A 259 -16.41 10.05 -0.42
N ILE A 260 -15.84 8.83 -0.32
CA ILE A 260 -15.83 7.86 -1.42
C ILE A 260 -17.25 7.40 -1.76
N LYS A 261 -18.10 7.17 -0.74
CA LYS A 261 -19.47 6.72 -0.90
C LYS A 261 -20.33 7.76 -1.64
N GLU A 262 -20.23 9.03 -1.25
CA GLU A 262 -20.94 10.12 -1.90
C GLU A 262 -20.49 10.30 -3.37
N GLN A 263 -19.17 10.34 -3.60
CA GLN A 263 -18.61 10.46 -4.94
C GLN A 263 -18.91 9.25 -5.83
N GLY A 264 -18.98 8.06 -5.24
CA GLY A 264 -19.40 6.83 -5.93
C GLY A 264 -20.87 6.87 -6.34
N ALA A 265 -21.75 7.38 -5.46
CA ALA A 265 -23.17 7.51 -5.75
C ALA A 265 -23.44 8.42 -6.97
N GLU A 266 -22.65 9.49 -7.17
CA GLU A 266 -22.72 10.35 -8.35
C GLU A 266 -22.40 9.61 -9.67
N LYS A 267 -21.64 8.52 -9.59
CA LYS A 267 -21.32 7.62 -10.71
C LYS A 267 -22.25 6.40 -10.80
N GLY A 268 -23.26 6.32 -9.91
CA GLY A 268 -24.20 5.20 -9.82
C GLY A 268 -23.58 3.94 -9.20
N ILE A 269 -22.55 4.10 -8.38
CA ILE A 269 -21.93 3.03 -7.60
C ILE A 269 -22.62 2.98 -6.23
N GLU A 270 -23.20 1.84 -5.88
CA GLU A 270 -23.81 1.59 -4.58
C GLU A 270 -22.85 0.75 -3.71
N TYR A 271 -22.66 1.17 -2.47
CA TYR A 271 -21.88 0.42 -1.48
C TYR A 271 -22.82 -0.25 -0.50
N GLU A 272 -22.70 -1.57 -0.33
CA GLU A 272 -23.42 -2.31 0.69
C GLU A 272 -22.76 -2.07 2.06
N ASP A 273 -23.54 -1.62 3.04
CA ASP A 273 -23.11 -1.56 4.44
C ASP A 273 -22.99 -3.01 4.98
N LYS A 274 -21.76 -3.51 5.17
CA LYS A 274 -21.47 -4.83 5.74
C LYS A 274 -21.18 -4.73 7.23
#